data_26e2a148904c1d60eb90fac961f9cc9c
#
_entry.id   26e2a148904c1d60eb90fac961f9cc9c
#
_cell.length_a   1.000
_cell.length_b   1.000
_cell.length_c   1.000
_cell.angle_alpha   90.00
_cell.angle_beta   90.00
_cell.angle_gamma   90.00
#
_symmetry.space_group_name_H-M   'P 1'
#
loop_
_entity.id
_entity.type
_entity.pdbx_description
1 polymer ?
#
loop_
_entity_poly.entity_id
_entity_poly.type
_entity_poly.pdbx_seq_one_letter_code
_entity_poly.pdbx_strand_id
1 'polypeptide(L)'
;MSNDYIKNADLETIFEMAKPFLEEAGRLTDKAKKLVELYKPQMKSVDEIVPLTDLFFSDFPELTEAEREVMAGETVPTVLEAFKAKLEAMSDDEFVVENIFPQIKAVQKETGIKGKNLFMPIRIAVSGEMHGPELPDTIYLLGREKSIQHIEKMLAEIAK
;
A
#
# COMPACT_ATOMS: atom_id res chain seq x y z
N MET A 1 -21.75 -17.34 -7.33
CA MET A 1 -20.47 -17.07 -7.93
C MET A 1 -19.45 -16.69 -6.89
N SER A 2 -18.21 -16.90 -7.19
CA SER A 2 -17.11 -16.72 -6.26
C SER A 2 -17.08 -15.35 -5.59
N ASN A 3 -17.27 -14.29 -6.38
CA ASN A 3 -17.21 -12.93 -5.86
C ASN A 3 -18.29 -12.66 -4.80
N ASP A 4 -19.53 -13.04 -5.10
CA ASP A 4 -20.63 -12.87 -4.15
C ASP A 4 -20.44 -13.73 -2.90
N TYR A 5 -19.95 -14.94 -3.08
CA TYR A 5 -19.66 -15.84 -1.98
C TYR A 5 -18.61 -15.23 -1.04
N ILE A 6 -17.54 -14.71 -1.59
CA ILE A 6 -16.45 -14.12 -0.80
C ILE A 6 -16.94 -12.87 -0.06
N LYS A 7 -17.71 -12.01 -0.72
CA LYS A 7 -18.24 -10.79 -0.11
C LYS A 7 -19.16 -11.09 1.08
N ASN A 8 -19.92 -12.16 0.98
CA ASN A 8 -20.92 -12.51 2.00
C ASN A 8 -20.40 -13.45 3.08
N ALA A 9 -19.26 -14.08 2.85
CA ALA A 9 -18.68 -15.01 3.81
C ALA A 9 -17.98 -14.27 4.94
N ASP A 10 -17.88 -14.90 6.10
CA ASP A 10 -17.15 -14.35 7.24
C ASP A 10 -15.66 -14.25 6.91
N LEU A 11 -15.01 -13.25 7.47
CA LEU A 11 -13.57 -13.08 7.30
C LEU A 11 -12.79 -14.34 7.72
N GLU A 12 -13.19 -14.95 8.84
CA GLU A 12 -12.52 -16.16 9.30
C GLU A 12 -12.64 -17.31 8.31
N THR A 13 -13.81 -17.47 7.69
CA THR A 13 -14.03 -18.50 6.68
C THR A 13 -13.13 -18.25 5.48
N ILE A 14 -13.09 -17.01 5.00
CA ILE A 14 -12.25 -16.64 3.85
C ILE A 14 -10.78 -16.82 4.18
N PHE A 15 -10.37 -16.41 5.39
CA PHE A 15 -8.98 -16.56 5.82
C PHE A 15 -8.57 -18.04 5.86
N GLU A 16 -9.44 -18.92 6.40
CA GLU A 16 -9.17 -20.35 6.43
C GLU A 16 -9.00 -20.92 5.03
N MET A 17 -9.82 -20.46 4.10
CA MET A 17 -9.73 -20.89 2.70
C MET A 17 -8.47 -20.37 2.03
N ALA A 18 -8.01 -19.19 2.43
CA ALA A 18 -6.82 -18.57 1.85
C ALA A 18 -5.52 -19.10 2.45
N LYS A 19 -5.55 -19.67 3.66
CA LYS A 19 -4.35 -20.15 4.35
C LYS A 19 -3.46 -21.06 3.50
N PRO A 20 -3.98 -22.10 2.84
CA PRO A 20 -3.11 -22.97 2.05
C PRO A 20 -2.36 -22.23 0.95
N PHE A 21 -3.02 -21.26 0.32
CA PHE A 21 -2.40 -20.47 -0.74
C PHE A 21 -1.31 -19.56 -0.20
N LEU A 22 -1.56 -18.95 0.95
CA LEU A 22 -0.59 -18.07 1.61
C LEU A 22 0.61 -18.88 2.12
N GLU A 23 0.36 -20.04 2.70
CA GLU A 23 1.40 -20.92 3.22
C GLU A 23 2.31 -21.41 2.09
N GLU A 24 1.74 -21.84 1.00
CA GLU A 24 2.48 -22.31 -0.17
C GLU A 24 3.36 -21.19 -0.75
N ALA A 25 2.86 -19.97 -0.75
CA ALA A 25 3.60 -18.81 -1.25
C ALA A 25 4.60 -18.24 -0.23
N GLY A 26 4.61 -18.78 1.00
CA GLY A 26 5.48 -18.28 2.06
C GLY A 26 5.01 -16.95 2.63
N ARG A 27 3.72 -16.66 2.52
CA ARG A 27 3.14 -15.37 2.95
C ARG A 27 2.22 -15.46 4.16
N LEU A 28 2.18 -16.59 4.83
CA LEU A 28 1.36 -16.76 6.03
C LEU A 28 2.09 -16.15 7.22
N THR A 29 1.87 -14.85 7.42
CA THR A 29 2.51 -14.06 8.46
C THR A 29 1.48 -13.59 9.48
N ASP A 30 1.94 -12.90 10.51
CA ASP A 30 1.07 -12.31 11.54
C ASP A 30 0.06 -11.34 10.94
N LYS A 31 0.39 -10.73 9.81
CA LYS A 31 -0.49 -9.78 9.14
C LYS A 31 -1.37 -10.42 8.07
N ALA A 32 -1.26 -11.74 7.87
CA ALA A 32 -1.98 -12.42 6.79
C ALA A 32 -3.49 -12.22 6.88
N LYS A 33 -4.06 -12.33 8.07
CA LYS A 33 -5.50 -12.15 8.25
C LYS A 33 -5.93 -10.73 7.86
N LYS A 34 -5.13 -9.74 8.24
CA LYS A 34 -5.41 -8.34 7.89
C LYS A 34 -5.32 -8.12 6.38
N LEU A 35 -4.38 -8.78 5.71
CA LEU A 35 -4.27 -8.71 4.25
C LEU A 35 -5.52 -9.30 3.58
N VAL A 36 -6.01 -10.42 4.09
CA VAL A 36 -7.23 -11.03 3.57
C VAL A 36 -8.41 -10.08 3.77
N GLU A 37 -8.52 -9.48 4.95
CA GLU A 37 -9.58 -8.52 5.24
C GLU A 37 -9.55 -7.35 4.28
N LEU A 38 -8.36 -6.81 4.02
CA LEU A 38 -8.19 -5.66 3.16
C LEU A 38 -8.59 -5.94 1.71
N TYR A 39 -8.23 -7.11 1.20
CA TYR A 39 -8.48 -7.46 -0.19
C TYR A 39 -9.79 -8.23 -0.43
N LYS A 40 -10.46 -8.65 0.64
CA LYS A 40 -11.71 -9.41 0.54
C LYS A 40 -12.72 -8.80 -0.45
N PRO A 41 -13.00 -7.49 -0.42
CA PRO A 41 -13.96 -6.90 -1.36
C PRO A 41 -13.54 -6.98 -2.81
N GLN A 42 -12.26 -7.15 -3.08
CA GLN A 42 -11.72 -7.18 -4.44
C GLN A 42 -11.55 -8.59 -4.98
N MET A 43 -11.51 -9.59 -4.09
CA MET A 43 -11.27 -10.97 -4.51
C MET A 43 -12.48 -11.60 -5.17
N LYS A 44 -12.24 -12.29 -6.27
CA LYS A 44 -13.24 -13.10 -6.96
C LYS A 44 -13.11 -14.56 -6.52
N SER A 45 -11.90 -14.95 -6.11
CA SER A 45 -11.64 -16.26 -5.54
C SER A 45 -10.50 -16.11 -4.52
N VAL A 46 -10.41 -17.08 -3.58
CA VAL A 46 -9.44 -16.98 -2.50
C VAL A 46 -7.99 -17.10 -2.95
N ASP A 47 -7.75 -17.77 -4.08
CA ASP A 47 -6.39 -17.91 -4.60
C ASP A 47 -5.82 -16.58 -5.11
N GLU A 48 -6.66 -15.59 -5.38
CA GLU A 48 -6.22 -14.26 -5.80
C GLU A 48 -5.45 -13.54 -4.70
N ILE A 49 -5.56 -13.99 -3.44
CA ILE A 49 -4.83 -13.35 -2.35
C ILE A 49 -3.32 -13.34 -2.60
N VAL A 50 -2.79 -14.34 -3.29
CA VAL A 50 -1.35 -14.40 -3.58
C VAL A 50 -0.91 -13.27 -4.51
N PRO A 51 -1.47 -13.13 -5.73
CA PRO A 51 -1.07 -12.02 -6.59
C PRO A 51 -1.46 -10.65 -6.05
N LEU A 52 -2.58 -10.54 -5.35
CA LEU A 52 -3.01 -9.26 -4.80
C LEU A 52 -2.07 -8.75 -3.71
N THR A 53 -1.45 -9.65 -2.95
CA THR A 53 -0.52 -9.26 -1.89
C THR A 53 0.93 -9.23 -2.34
N ASP A 54 1.19 -9.42 -3.62
CA ASP A 54 2.54 -9.47 -4.17
C ASP A 54 3.36 -8.22 -3.80
N LEU A 55 2.75 -7.05 -3.82
CA LEU A 55 3.44 -5.80 -3.50
C LEU A 55 4.04 -5.78 -2.09
N PHE A 56 3.49 -6.57 -1.17
CA PHE A 56 3.97 -6.61 0.22
C PHE A 56 5.16 -7.54 0.42
N PHE A 57 5.43 -8.41 -0.55
CA PHE A 57 6.45 -9.45 -0.42
C PHE A 57 7.50 -9.43 -1.53
N SER A 58 7.23 -8.72 -2.61
CA SER A 58 8.14 -8.62 -3.75
C SER A 58 8.96 -7.34 -3.68
N ASP A 59 9.97 -7.26 -4.53
CA ASP A 59 10.72 -6.03 -4.73
C ASP A 59 9.81 -4.97 -5.37
N PHE A 60 10.28 -3.73 -5.35
CA PHE A 60 9.54 -2.61 -5.91
C PHE A 60 9.11 -2.91 -7.35
N PRO A 61 7.81 -2.81 -7.67
CA PRO A 61 7.32 -3.13 -9.01
C PRO A 61 7.70 -2.08 -10.04
N GLU A 62 7.75 -2.49 -11.31
CA GLU A 62 7.98 -1.56 -12.40
C GLU A 62 6.71 -0.74 -12.63
N LEU A 63 6.92 0.54 -12.92
CA LEU A 63 5.80 1.43 -13.17
C LEU A 63 5.35 1.34 -14.63
N THR A 64 4.03 1.44 -14.83
CA THR A 64 3.45 1.55 -16.16
C THR A 64 3.67 2.98 -16.66
N GLU A 65 3.41 3.21 -17.95
CA GLU A 65 3.54 4.54 -18.53
C GLU A 65 2.64 5.56 -17.83
N ALA A 66 1.41 5.16 -17.51
CA ALA A 66 0.47 6.05 -16.81
C ALA A 66 1.01 6.47 -15.45
N GLU A 67 1.58 5.52 -14.72
CA GLU A 67 2.15 5.79 -13.40
C GLU A 67 3.38 6.68 -13.49
N ARG A 68 4.21 6.46 -14.48
CA ARG A 68 5.40 7.30 -14.70
C ARG A 68 5.00 8.73 -15.04
N GLU A 69 3.93 8.89 -15.79
CA GLU A 69 3.41 10.21 -16.13
C GLU A 69 2.98 10.98 -14.89
N VAL A 70 2.27 10.31 -13.97
CA VAL A 70 1.89 10.92 -12.69
C VAL A 70 3.14 11.31 -11.90
N MET A 71 4.13 10.42 -11.84
CA MET A 71 5.34 10.64 -11.07
C MET A 71 6.29 11.67 -11.69
N ALA A 72 6.03 12.11 -12.91
CA ALA A 72 6.80 13.17 -13.55
C ALA A 72 6.38 14.57 -13.09
N GLY A 73 5.33 14.69 -12.27
CA GLY A 73 4.85 15.97 -11.77
C GLY A 73 5.89 16.71 -10.94
N GLU A 74 5.88 18.03 -11.02
CA GLU A 74 6.83 18.87 -10.30
C GLU A 74 6.73 18.76 -8.78
N THR A 75 5.52 18.49 -8.28
CA THR A 75 5.27 18.42 -6.84
C THR A 75 5.58 17.05 -6.23
N VAL A 76 5.77 16.03 -7.07
CA VAL A 76 5.97 14.66 -6.61
C VAL A 76 7.16 14.51 -5.66
N PRO A 77 8.37 15.01 -5.98
CA PRO A 77 9.49 14.88 -5.04
C PRO A 77 9.21 15.55 -3.70
N THR A 78 8.57 16.72 -3.73
CA THR A 78 8.23 17.45 -2.51
C THR A 78 7.30 16.62 -1.61
N VAL A 79 6.26 16.04 -2.20
CA VAL A 79 5.31 15.20 -1.46
C VAL A 79 6.00 13.97 -0.88
N LEU A 80 6.79 13.28 -1.69
CA LEU A 80 7.44 12.04 -1.25
C LEU A 80 8.48 12.30 -0.17
N GLU A 81 9.28 13.35 -0.30
CA GLU A 81 10.27 13.70 0.72
C GLU A 81 9.59 14.08 2.04
N ALA A 82 8.54 14.88 1.97
CA ALA A 82 7.80 15.29 3.16
C ALA A 82 7.16 14.08 3.85
N PHE A 83 6.54 13.20 3.09
CA PHE A 83 5.91 12.01 3.65
C PHE A 83 6.94 11.04 4.23
N LYS A 84 8.04 10.86 3.55
CA LYS A 84 9.15 10.02 4.03
C LYS A 84 9.63 10.52 5.40
N ALA A 85 9.83 11.83 5.53
CA ALA A 85 10.25 12.44 6.79
C ALA A 85 9.24 12.16 7.91
N LYS A 86 7.95 12.20 7.59
CA LYS A 86 6.91 11.88 8.57
C LYS A 86 7.00 10.44 9.03
N LEU A 87 7.21 9.51 8.10
CA LEU A 87 7.35 8.10 8.46
C LEU A 87 8.60 7.85 9.30
N GLU A 88 9.70 8.51 8.96
CA GLU A 88 10.94 8.38 9.71
C GLU A 88 10.81 8.92 11.14
N ALA A 89 9.99 9.94 11.33
CA ALA A 89 9.76 10.53 12.64
C ALA A 89 8.83 9.70 13.52
N MET A 90 8.07 8.77 12.93
CA MET A 90 7.18 7.90 13.70
C MET A 90 7.95 6.76 14.36
N SER A 91 7.57 6.45 15.60
CA SER A 91 8.08 5.25 16.26
C SER A 91 7.24 4.05 15.83
N ASP A 92 7.73 2.85 16.10
CA ASP A 92 6.98 1.62 15.77
C ASP A 92 5.63 1.61 16.50
N ASP A 93 5.57 2.13 17.70
CA ASP A 93 4.32 2.20 18.48
C ASP A 93 3.32 3.18 17.86
N GLU A 94 3.81 4.22 17.23
CA GLU A 94 2.96 5.23 16.58
C GLU A 94 2.50 4.80 15.20
N PHE A 95 3.15 3.81 14.61
CA PHE A 95 2.87 3.37 13.25
C PHE A 95 1.62 2.48 13.20
N VAL A 96 0.46 3.12 13.21
CA VAL A 96 -0.84 2.45 13.12
C VAL A 96 -1.69 3.22 12.10
N VAL A 97 -2.70 2.55 11.55
CA VAL A 97 -3.57 3.14 10.53
C VAL A 97 -4.12 4.50 10.95
N GLU A 98 -4.54 4.60 12.22
CA GLU A 98 -5.12 5.83 12.75
C GLU A 98 -4.17 7.00 12.73
N ASN A 99 -2.85 6.75 12.83
CA ASN A 99 -1.84 7.79 12.84
C ASN A 99 -1.25 8.06 11.46
N ILE A 100 -1.36 7.10 10.55
CA ILE A 100 -0.80 7.25 9.20
C ILE A 100 -1.57 8.31 8.39
N PHE A 101 -2.90 8.27 8.44
CA PHE A 101 -3.70 9.24 7.71
C PHE A 101 -3.42 10.69 8.13
N PRO A 102 -3.30 10.99 9.43
CA PRO A 102 -2.91 12.34 9.87
C PRO A 102 -1.57 12.79 9.34
N GLN A 103 -0.62 11.87 9.12
CA GLN A 103 0.68 12.23 8.54
C GLN A 103 0.52 12.69 7.09
N ILE A 104 -0.37 12.03 6.34
CA ILE A 104 -0.66 12.44 4.97
C ILE A 104 -1.27 13.85 4.97
N LYS A 105 -2.18 14.10 5.90
CA LYS A 105 -2.79 15.43 6.06
C LYS A 105 -1.76 16.49 6.45
N ALA A 106 -0.78 16.11 7.26
CA ALA A 106 0.30 17.03 7.64
C ALA A 106 1.14 17.42 6.43
N VAL A 107 1.39 16.48 5.53
CA VAL A 107 2.09 16.77 4.26
C VAL A 107 1.29 17.78 3.45
N GLN A 108 -0.02 17.58 3.38
CA GLN A 108 -0.90 18.52 2.68
C GLN A 108 -0.76 19.95 3.24
N LYS A 109 -0.72 20.07 4.56
CA LYS A 109 -0.58 21.37 5.21
C LYS A 109 0.78 22.00 4.95
N GLU A 110 1.84 21.20 5.02
CA GLU A 110 3.21 21.71 4.85
C GLU A 110 3.53 22.12 3.43
N THR A 111 3.04 21.35 2.46
CA THR A 111 3.36 21.57 1.05
C THR A 111 2.30 22.37 0.30
N GLY A 112 1.09 22.41 0.83
CA GLY A 112 -0.03 23.04 0.14
C GLY A 112 -0.57 22.20 -1.01
N ILE A 113 -0.03 20.99 -1.18
CA ILE A 113 -0.43 20.07 -2.25
C ILE A 113 -1.56 19.18 -1.72
N LYS A 114 -2.64 19.05 -2.48
CA LYS A 114 -3.80 18.27 -2.06
C LYS A 114 -4.42 17.49 -3.22
N GLY A 115 -5.39 16.63 -2.89
CA GLY A 115 -6.11 15.84 -3.88
C GLY A 115 -5.22 14.84 -4.56
N LYS A 116 -5.40 14.66 -5.86
CA LYS A 116 -4.63 13.68 -6.63
C LYS A 116 -3.13 13.93 -6.55
N ASN A 117 -2.73 15.18 -6.54
CA ASN A 117 -1.31 15.53 -6.49
C ASN A 117 -0.65 15.13 -5.17
N LEU A 118 -1.44 14.92 -4.12
CA LEU A 118 -0.96 14.44 -2.83
C LEU A 118 -1.04 12.92 -2.74
N PHE A 119 -2.21 12.35 -3.00
CA PHE A 119 -2.46 10.94 -2.76
C PHE A 119 -1.87 10.00 -3.80
N MET A 120 -1.93 10.38 -5.08
CA MET A 120 -1.43 9.52 -6.15
C MET A 120 0.08 9.25 -6.07
N PRO A 121 0.93 10.29 -5.87
CA PRO A 121 2.35 10.01 -5.73
C PRO A 121 2.68 9.08 -4.56
N ILE A 122 2.03 9.28 -3.43
CA ILE A 122 2.26 8.41 -2.26
C ILE A 122 1.80 6.99 -2.57
N ARG A 123 0.62 6.82 -3.15
CA ARG A 123 0.10 5.51 -3.49
C ARG A 123 1.01 4.77 -4.47
N ILE A 124 1.44 5.44 -5.52
CA ILE A 124 2.32 4.84 -6.51
C ILE A 124 3.68 4.50 -5.88
N ALA A 125 4.19 5.39 -5.05
CA ALA A 125 5.48 5.17 -4.41
C ALA A 125 5.48 3.92 -3.51
N VAL A 126 4.40 3.70 -2.75
CA VAL A 126 4.35 2.57 -1.82
C VAL A 126 3.81 1.29 -2.46
N SER A 127 2.89 1.38 -3.41
CA SER A 127 2.25 0.21 -3.99
C SER A 127 2.61 -0.06 -5.44
N GLY A 128 3.11 0.93 -6.15
CA GLY A 128 3.37 0.81 -7.59
C GLY A 128 2.11 0.85 -8.44
N GLU A 129 0.97 1.17 -7.84
CA GLU A 129 -0.31 1.18 -8.53
C GLU A 129 -1.08 2.46 -8.25
N MET A 130 -1.94 2.85 -9.19
CA MET A 130 -2.77 4.05 -9.05
C MET A 130 -4.06 3.78 -8.28
N HIS A 131 -4.46 2.53 -8.20
CA HIS A 131 -5.69 2.10 -7.54
C HIS A 131 -5.40 0.96 -6.59
N GLY A 132 -6.25 0.79 -5.58
CA GLY A 132 -6.11 -0.30 -4.64
C GLY A 132 -6.88 -0.03 -3.36
N PRO A 133 -6.60 -0.80 -2.30
CA PRO A 133 -7.22 -0.57 -1.00
C PRO A 133 -6.87 0.80 -0.45
N GLU A 134 -7.49 1.19 0.66
CA GLU A 134 -7.22 2.49 1.26
C GLU A 134 -5.74 2.67 1.57
N LEU A 135 -5.23 3.86 1.31
CA LEU A 135 -3.81 4.16 1.41
C LEU A 135 -3.23 3.95 2.82
N PRO A 136 -3.88 4.42 3.90
CA PRO A 136 -3.32 4.17 5.23
C PRO A 136 -3.20 2.69 5.56
N ASP A 137 -4.19 1.88 5.19
CA ASP A 137 -4.14 0.44 5.40
C ASP A 137 -3.01 -0.21 4.61
N THR A 138 -2.82 0.21 3.37
CA THR A 138 -1.76 -0.31 2.52
C THR A 138 -0.39 -0.01 3.13
N ILE A 139 -0.19 1.22 3.59
CA ILE A 139 1.08 1.63 4.21
C ILE A 139 1.33 0.84 5.50
N TYR A 140 0.30 0.69 6.31
CA TYR A 140 0.42 -0.05 7.57
C TYR A 140 0.85 -1.50 7.33
N LEU A 141 0.20 -2.17 6.37
CA LEU A 141 0.51 -3.57 6.07
C LEU A 141 1.86 -3.74 5.41
N LEU A 142 2.28 -2.76 4.63
CA LEU A 142 3.61 -2.76 4.00
C LEU A 142 4.70 -2.64 5.07
N GLY A 143 4.44 -1.85 6.10
CA GLY A 143 5.38 -1.60 7.18
C GLY A 143 6.14 -0.30 6.98
N ARG A 144 6.56 0.29 8.09
CA ARG A 144 7.25 1.59 8.07
C ARG A 144 8.54 1.54 7.25
N GLU A 145 9.40 0.58 7.55
CA GLU A 145 10.70 0.47 6.86
C GLU A 145 10.53 0.24 5.37
N LYS A 146 9.66 -0.69 4.99
CA LYS A 146 9.45 -1.01 3.59
C LYS A 146 8.82 0.16 2.83
N SER A 147 7.89 0.87 3.48
CA SER A 147 7.30 2.07 2.89
C SER A 147 8.37 3.13 2.61
N ILE A 148 9.27 3.35 3.58
CA ILE A 148 10.37 4.29 3.42
C ILE A 148 11.28 3.85 2.27
N GLN A 149 11.62 2.57 2.21
CA GLN A 149 12.46 2.03 1.15
C GLN A 149 11.83 2.22 -0.23
N HIS A 150 10.53 1.97 -0.35
CA HIS A 150 9.82 2.17 -1.60
C HIS A 150 9.83 3.64 -2.03
N ILE A 151 9.63 4.54 -1.07
CA ILE A 151 9.66 5.98 -1.35
C ILE A 151 11.06 6.39 -1.81
N GLU A 152 12.11 5.91 -1.15
CA GLU A 152 13.48 6.22 -1.53
C GLU A 152 13.80 5.73 -2.95
N LYS A 153 13.37 4.52 -3.28
CA LYS A 153 13.57 3.97 -4.63
C LYS A 153 12.83 4.81 -5.67
N MET A 154 11.62 5.24 -5.33
CA MET A 154 10.84 6.08 -6.25
C MET A 154 11.51 7.43 -6.45
N LEU A 155 12.02 8.05 -5.39
CA LEU A 155 12.73 9.32 -5.51
C LEU A 155 13.98 9.17 -6.40
N ALA A 156 14.67 8.06 -6.28
CA ALA A 156 15.84 7.78 -7.13
C ALA A 156 15.41 7.61 -8.59
N GLU A 157 14.29 6.97 -8.84
CA GLU A 157 13.79 6.76 -10.21
C GLU A 157 13.39 8.08 -10.86
N ILE A 158 12.68 8.94 -10.14
CA ILE A 158 12.23 10.20 -10.73
C ILE A 158 13.33 11.24 -10.84
N ALA A 159 14.44 11.03 -10.14
CA ALA A 159 15.61 11.91 -10.23
C ALA A 159 16.48 11.63 -11.46
N LYS A 160 16.23 10.52 -12.13
CA LYS A 160 17.03 10.15 -13.32
C LYS A 160 16.72 10.99 -14.55
#